data_ddf1eafc15e018c39ea457ae8f785e43
#
_entry.id   ddf1eafc15e018c39ea457ae8f785e43
#
_cell.length_a   1.000
_cell.length_b   1.000
_cell.length_c   1.000
_cell.angle_alpha   90.00
_cell.angle_beta   90.00
_cell.angle_gamma   90.00
#
_symmetry.space_group_name_H-M   'P 1'
#
loop_
_entity.id
_entity.type
_entity.pdbx_description
1 polymer ?
#
loop_
_entity_poly.entity_id
_entity_poly.type
_entity_poly.pdbx_seq_one_letter_code
_entity_poly.pdbx_strand_id
1 'polypeptide(L)'
;MKNNRLIITLIALFLLGFGLKAQTASTEETAAQKEKRMEWFAQAKLGIFIHWGIYAVNGVSESWSFFNNYLPYEEYMAQEKGFTASAYNPQEWVKLIKESGARYTVITTKHHDGVALWDTKAGDLSTVKSTPAGRDLIAPFVKEVRKQGLKLGFYYSLLDWSHPDYPNKTRTEVRYKNDPDRWAKFVKFNFGQLSELNKTWKPDLYWFDGDWEQTAEAWDSKGIINLLRSTNPNVIVNSRIQGYGDYATPEQGVPVVRPADKYWELCMTMNDSWGYQHADTNYKTPFMLLRTFVDCLSMGGNLLLDIGPKEDGTIPAEQIAVLKEFGRWTKKHKEAIYETRAGIPCEHFQGYTTLNKAGDILYLYLPYKPNGPIEVKGLVNKVNRVWVVGNGAMLPYKVYNKNYWSEVPGNLYICLLYTSPSPRD
;
A
#
# COMPACT_ATOMS: atom_id res chain seq x y z
N MET A 1 99.57 -20.78 7.77
CA MET A 1 98.66 -21.19 8.85
C MET A 1 97.77 -20.02 9.19
N LYS A 2 96.59 -19.91 8.63
CA LYS A 2 95.51 -19.05 9.13
C LYS A 2 94.23 -19.54 8.45
N ASN A 3 93.32 -20.16 9.22
CA ASN A 3 92.02 -20.62 8.80
C ASN A 3 91.04 -19.45 8.59
N ASN A 4 90.50 -19.29 7.37
CA ASN A 4 89.38 -18.41 7.13
C ASN A 4 88.11 -19.26 7.09
N ARG A 5 87.25 -19.13 8.09
CA ARG A 5 85.89 -19.66 8.11
C ARG A 5 84.96 -18.68 7.41
N LEU A 6 84.37 -19.10 6.35
CA LEU A 6 83.31 -18.39 5.62
C LEU A 6 81.98 -18.57 6.38
N ILE A 7 81.45 -17.47 6.90
CA ILE A 7 80.13 -17.47 7.52
C ILE A 7 79.11 -17.10 6.42
N ILE A 8 78.31 -18.10 6.04
CA ILE A 8 77.15 -17.90 5.12
C ILE A 8 75.94 -17.51 5.99
N THR A 9 75.55 -16.22 5.89
CA THR A 9 74.38 -15.71 6.56
C THR A 9 73.13 -16.01 5.61
N LEU A 10 72.28 -16.97 5.99
CA LEU A 10 70.99 -17.19 5.33
C LEU A 10 70.02 -16.10 5.79
N ILE A 11 69.64 -15.20 4.87
CA ILE A 11 68.54 -14.27 5.08
C ILE A 11 67.26 -15.01 4.69
N ALA A 12 66.45 -15.45 5.68
CA ALA A 12 65.13 -15.95 5.47
C ALA A 12 64.17 -14.77 5.26
N LEU A 13 63.73 -14.54 4.02
CA LEU A 13 62.62 -13.64 3.73
C LEU A 13 61.31 -14.27 4.21
N PHE A 14 60.77 -13.78 5.31
CA PHE A 14 59.37 -14.04 5.71
C PHE A 14 58.46 -13.18 4.81
N LEU A 15 57.86 -13.75 3.76
CA LEU A 15 56.73 -13.20 3.06
C LEU A 15 55.49 -13.36 3.95
N LEU A 16 55.17 -12.33 4.72
CA LEU A 16 53.85 -12.19 5.34
C LEU A 16 52.83 -11.92 4.23
N GLY A 17 52.21 -13.00 3.76
CA GLY A 17 51.01 -12.92 2.92
C GLY A 17 49.87 -12.33 3.72
N PHE A 18 49.66 -11.03 3.63
CA PHE A 18 48.35 -10.44 4.00
C PHE A 18 47.29 -10.98 3.05
N GLY A 19 46.68 -12.07 3.41
CA GLY A 19 45.42 -12.49 2.81
C GLY A 19 44.37 -11.43 3.09
N LEU A 20 44.12 -10.51 2.17
CA LEU A 20 42.87 -9.76 2.12
C LEU A 20 41.75 -10.77 2.01
N LYS A 21 41.18 -11.19 3.12
CA LYS A 21 39.84 -11.74 3.11
C LYS A 21 38.93 -10.65 2.56
N ALA A 22 38.57 -10.74 1.29
CA ALA A 22 37.43 -10.01 0.78
C ALA A 22 36.27 -10.37 1.68
N GLN A 23 35.93 -9.47 2.58
CA GLN A 23 34.73 -9.54 3.37
C GLN A 23 33.61 -9.42 2.36
N THR A 24 33.03 -10.55 1.95
CA THR A 24 31.78 -10.56 1.20
C THR A 24 30.80 -9.79 2.06
N ALA A 25 30.57 -8.52 1.68
CA ALA A 25 29.56 -7.71 2.31
C ALA A 25 28.27 -8.53 2.28
N SER A 26 27.69 -8.76 3.44
CA SER A 26 26.37 -9.38 3.56
C SER A 26 25.46 -8.64 2.60
N THR A 27 24.88 -9.35 1.62
CA THR A 27 23.92 -8.78 0.67
C THR A 27 22.56 -8.53 1.33
N GLU A 28 22.44 -8.83 2.61
CA GLU A 28 21.22 -8.63 3.40
C GLU A 28 21.11 -7.18 3.84
N GLU A 29 19.93 -6.60 3.57
CA GLU A 29 19.57 -5.25 3.99
C GLU A 29 19.61 -5.14 5.53
N THR A 30 20.32 -4.15 6.05
CA THR A 30 20.31 -3.86 7.49
C THR A 30 18.97 -3.26 7.92
N ALA A 31 18.62 -3.37 9.22
CA ALA A 31 17.41 -2.78 9.77
C ALA A 31 17.32 -1.26 9.51
N ALA A 32 18.43 -0.54 9.61
CA ALA A 32 18.49 0.90 9.34
C ALA A 32 18.25 1.24 7.86
N GLN A 33 18.76 0.41 6.94
CA GLN A 33 18.49 0.56 5.51
C GLN A 33 17.03 0.32 5.20
N LYS A 34 16.43 -0.74 5.76
CA LYS A 34 14.99 -1.02 5.64
C LYS A 34 14.16 0.13 6.20
N GLU A 35 14.51 0.66 7.36
CA GLU A 35 13.80 1.78 7.97
C GLU A 35 13.82 3.03 7.09
N LYS A 36 14.98 3.38 6.52
CA LYS A 36 15.13 4.50 5.58
C LYS A 36 14.30 4.28 4.30
N ARG A 37 14.30 3.06 3.77
CA ARG A 37 13.53 2.70 2.57
C ARG A 37 12.02 2.77 2.82
N MET A 38 11.56 2.39 4.02
CA MET A 38 10.16 2.38 4.42
C MET A 38 9.65 3.75 4.92
N GLU A 39 10.52 4.74 5.13
CA GLU A 39 10.12 6.03 5.73
C GLU A 39 9.02 6.74 4.93
N TRP A 40 9.14 6.78 3.62
CA TRP A 40 8.13 7.43 2.78
C TRP A 40 6.75 6.76 2.91
N PHE A 41 6.73 5.42 3.01
CA PHE A 41 5.49 4.65 3.15
C PHE A 41 4.84 4.90 4.52
N ALA A 42 5.63 4.89 5.58
CA ALA A 42 5.15 5.20 6.94
C ALA A 42 4.53 6.61 7.03
N GLN A 43 4.96 7.55 6.18
CA GLN A 43 4.47 8.93 6.16
C GLN A 43 3.39 9.20 5.10
N ALA A 44 3.16 8.26 4.20
CA ALA A 44 2.21 8.42 3.10
C ALA A 44 0.75 8.48 3.56
N LYS A 45 0.36 7.67 4.54
CA LYS A 45 -0.94 7.59 5.20
C LYS A 45 -2.11 7.17 4.32
N LEU A 46 -2.28 7.78 3.15
CA LEU A 46 -3.36 7.50 2.21
C LEU A 46 -2.81 7.17 0.84
N GLY A 47 -3.26 6.05 0.29
CA GLY A 47 -3.09 5.63 -1.08
C GLY A 47 -4.44 5.40 -1.75
N ILE A 48 -4.46 5.44 -3.08
CA ILE A 48 -5.63 5.02 -3.87
C ILE A 48 -5.25 3.80 -4.67
N PHE A 49 -6.03 2.73 -4.49
CA PHE A 49 -5.98 1.52 -5.26
C PHE A 49 -6.87 1.65 -6.49
N ILE A 50 -6.49 1.05 -7.60
CA ILE A 50 -7.27 1.06 -8.84
C ILE A 50 -7.38 -0.39 -9.32
N HIS A 51 -8.55 -0.98 -9.18
CA HIS A 51 -8.86 -2.27 -9.77
C HIS A 51 -9.53 -2.06 -11.13
N TRP A 52 -8.77 -2.27 -12.19
CA TRP A 52 -9.24 -2.06 -13.57
C TRP A 52 -8.78 -3.18 -14.50
N GLY A 53 -9.71 -3.72 -15.25
CA GLY A 53 -9.47 -4.82 -16.18
C GLY A 53 -10.72 -5.18 -16.96
N ILE A 54 -10.67 -6.25 -17.76
CA ILE A 54 -11.76 -6.68 -18.64
C ILE A 54 -13.05 -7.02 -17.87
N TYR A 55 -12.96 -7.39 -16.61
CA TYR A 55 -14.11 -7.67 -15.73
C TYR A 55 -15.05 -6.47 -15.56
N ALA A 56 -14.58 -5.27 -15.82
CA ALA A 56 -15.41 -4.07 -15.76
C ALA A 56 -16.47 -4.00 -16.89
N VAL A 57 -16.29 -4.76 -17.97
CA VAL A 57 -17.20 -4.76 -19.14
C VAL A 57 -18.58 -5.26 -18.75
N ASN A 58 -18.66 -6.42 -18.14
CA ASN A 58 -19.93 -7.00 -17.67
C ASN A 58 -20.18 -6.69 -16.19
N GLY A 59 -19.27 -6.01 -15.52
CA GLY A 59 -19.38 -5.68 -14.11
C GLY A 59 -19.48 -6.93 -13.23
N VAL A 60 -18.52 -7.86 -13.40
CA VAL A 60 -18.44 -9.12 -12.66
C VAL A 60 -17.34 -9.08 -11.60
N SER A 61 -17.37 -10.04 -10.66
CA SER A 61 -16.37 -10.15 -9.59
C SER A 61 -15.05 -10.65 -10.15
N GLU A 62 -14.29 -9.77 -10.70
CA GLU A 62 -12.98 -9.93 -11.33
C GLU A 62 -12.74 -11.36 -11.89
N SER A 63 -11.51 -11.83 -11.89
CA SER A 63 -11.14 -13.21 -12.29
C SER A 63 -11.79 -14.31 -11.43
N TRP A 64 -12.23 -13.95 -10.23
CA TRP A 64 -12.91 -14.88 -9.33
C TRP A 64 -14.22 -15.41 -9.90
N SER A 65 -14.86 -14.66 -10.83
CA SER A 65 -16.11 -15.06 -11.51
C SER A 65 -15.94 -16.40 -12.23
N PHE A 66 -14.89 -16.57 -13.02
CA PHE A 66 -14.65 -17.82 -13.73
C PHE A 66 -13.91 -18.83 -12.87
N PHE A 67 -12.99 -18.40 -12.01
CA PHE A 67 -12.28 -19.33 -11.13
C PHE A 67 -13.25 -20.12 -10.23
N ASN A 68 -14.26 -19.45 -9.69
CA ASN A 68 -15.27 -20.08 -8.86
C ASN A 68 -16.39 -20.77 -9.67
N ASN A 69 -16.30 -20.81 -11.00
CA ASN A 69 -17.33 -21.34 -11.92
C ASN A 69 -18.70 -20.62 -11.83
N TYR A 70 -18.72 -19.33 -11.43
CA TYR A 70 -19.95 -18.52 -11.53
C TYR A 70 -20.22 -18.11 -12.97
N LEU A 71 -19.17 -18.02 -13.78
CA LEU A 71 -19.20 -17.69 -15.20
C LEU A 71 -18.26 -18.63 -15.94
N PRO A 72 -18.61 -19.20 -17.12
CA PRO A 72 -17.68 -19.96 -17.95
C PRO A 72 -16.44 -19.13 -18.33
N TYR A 73 -15.26 -19.76 -18.37
CA TYR A 73 -14.01 -19.08 -18.71
C TYR A 73 -14.07 -18.34 -20.06
N GLU A 74 -14.65 -18.98 -21.07
CA GLU A 74 -14.77 -18.44 -22.43
C GLU A 74 -15.69 -17.21 -22.46
N GLU A 75 -16.75 -17.21 -21.66
CA GLU A 75 -17.67 -16.08 -21.49
C GLU A 75 -16.98 -14.93 -20.76
N TYR A 76 -16.21 -15.24 -19.71
CA TYR A 76 -15.41 -14.24 -19.01
C TYR A 76 -14.41 -13.57 -19.93
N MET A 77 -13.62 -14.35 -20.70
CA MET A 77 -12.61 -13.83 -21.61
C MET A 77 -13.21 -13.08 -22.80
N ALA A 78 -14.45 -13.38 -23.19
CA ALA A 78 -15.15 -12.63 -24.25
C ALA A 78 -15.33 -11.14 -23.90
N GLN A 79 -15.19 -10.74 -22.62
CA GLN A 79 -15.20 -9.36 -22.17
C GLN A 79 -14.05 -8.53 -22.75
N GLU A 80 -12.94 -9.15 -23.18
CA GLU A 80 -11.86 -8.46 -23.90
C GLU A 80 -12.40 -7.62 -25.05
N LYS A 81 -13.44 -8.08 -25.76
CA LYS A 81 -14.05 -7.40 -26.92
C LYS A 81 -14.79 -6.10 -26.55
N GLY A 82 -15.14 -5.93 -25.30
CA GLY A 82 -15.83 -4.74 -24.78
C GLY A 82 -14.91 -3.76 -24.07
N PHE A 83 -13.68 -4.13 -23.77
CA PHE A 83 -12.76 -3.29 -23.03
C PHE A 83 -12.12 -2.23 -23.94
N THR A 84 -12.71 -1.04 -23.98
CA THR A 84 -12.36 0.02 -24.93
C THR A 84 -11.41 1.06 -24.38
N ALA A 85 -11.46 1.34 -23.07
CA ALA A 85 -10.77 2.45 -22.44
C ALA A 85 -10.97 3.80 -23.18
N SER A 86 -12.11 3.97 -23.88
CA SER A 86 -12.32 5.09 -24.82
C SER A 86 -12.38 6.46 -24.15
N ALA A 87 -12.83 6.53 -22.90
CA ALA A 87 -12.89 7.73 -22.08
C ALA A 87 -11.75 7.81 -21.04
N TYR A 88 -10.78 6.89 -21.09
CA TYR A 88 -9.66 6.90 -20.17
C TYR A 88 -8.81 8.16 -20.27
N ASN A 89 -8.77 8.92 -19.19
CA ASN A 89 -7.97 10.13 -19.06
C ASN A 89 -7.06 10.05 -17.82
N PRO A 90 -5.81 9.60 -17.97
CA PRO A 90 -4.89 9.45 -16.84
C PRO A 90 -4.58 10.76 -16.11
N GLN A 91 -4.65 11.90 -16.81
CA GLN A 91 -4.44 13.21 -16.19
C GLN A 91 -5.56 13.55 -15.19
N GLU A 92 -6.81 13.28 -15.56
CA GLU A 92 -7.98 13.48 -14.69
C GLU A 92 -7.97 12.52 -13.51
N TRP A 93 -7.64 11.25 -13.75
CA TRP A 93 -7.52 10.25 -12.69
C TRP A 93 -6.50 10.65 -11.65
N VAL A 94 -5.28 10.95 -12.08
CA VAL A 94 -4.17 11.26 -11.17
C VAL A 94 -4.39 12.60 -10.46
N LYS A 95 -5.03 13.57 -11.11
CA LYS A 95 -5.45 14.82 -10.48
C LYS A 95 -6.44 14.56 -9.34
N LEU A 96 -7.48 13.77 -9.57
CA LEU A 96 -8.46 13.41 -8.55
C LEU A 96 -7.82 12.67 -7.38
N ILE A 97 -6.94 11.71 -7.67
CA ILE A 97 -6.16 10.97 -6.66
C ILE A 97 -5.31 11.94 -5.82
N LYS A 98 -4.58 12.84 -6.46
CA LYS A 98 -3.76 13.84 -5.75
C LYS A 98 -4.61 14.78 -4.90
N GLU A 99 -5.72 15.24 -5.41
CA GLU A 99 -6.64 16.15 -4.73
C GLU A 99 -7.35 15.48 -3.53
N SER A 100 -7.52 14.15 -3.53
CA SER A 100 -8.04 13.42 -2.35
C SER A 100 -7.11 13.48 -1.12
N GLY A 101 -5.85 13.88 -1.32
CA GLY A 101 -4.81 13.90 -0.31
C GLY A 101 -3.91 12.65 -0.36
N ALA A 102 -4.13 11.73 -1.27
CA ALA A 102 -3.28 10.55 -1.42
C ALA A 102 -1.82 10.94 -1.75
N ARG A 103 -0.89 10.13 -1.26
CA ARG A 103 0.55 10.29 -1.48
C ARG A 103 1.11 9.23 -2.43
N TYR A 104 0.37 8.17 -2.66
CA TYR A 104 0.70 7.09 -3.58
C TYR A 104 -0.57 6.54 -4.21
N THR A 105 -0.38 5.80 -5.29
CA THR A 105 -1.47 5.06 -5.94
C THR A 105 -0.94 3.72 -6.42
N VAL A 106 -1.78 2.71 -6.40
CA VAL A 106 -1.49 1.37 -6.88
C VAL A 106 -2.50 1.02 -7.96
N ILE A 107 -2.04 0.56 -9.12
CA ILE A 107 -2.92 0.15 -10.22
C ILE A 107 -2.72 -1.32 -10.55
N THR A 108 -3.80 -2.05 -10.84
CA THR A 108 -3.72 -3.40 -11.38
C THR A 108 -3.02 -3.37 -12.74
N THR A 109 -1.79 -3.89 -12.81
CA THR A 109 -1.11 -4.07 -14.09
C THR A 109 -1.58 -5.34 -14.78
N LYS A 110 -1.84 -6.40 -14.01
CA LYS A 110 -2.42 -7.67 -14.43
C LYS A 110 -3.12 -8.31 -13.24
N HIS A 111 -4.41 -8.68 -13.41
CA HIS A 111 -5.16 -9.50 -12.44
C HIS A 111 -4.95 -11.00 -12.72
N HIS A 112 -5.62 -11.89 -12.00
CA HIS A 112 -5.46 -13.35 -12.13
C HIS A 112 -5.95 -13.90 -13.49
N ASP A 113 -6.66 -13.10 -14.29
CA ASP A 113 -7.08 -13.43 -15.65
C ASP A 113 -5.96 -13.33 -16.71
N GLY A 114 -4.82 -12.79 -16.33
CA GLY A 114 -3.64 -12.71 -17.20
C GLY A 114 -3.64 -11.53 -18.18
N VAL A 115 -4.71 -10.73 -18.26
CA VAL A 115 -4.77 -9.59 -19.18
C VAL A 115 -3.91 -8.44 -18.69
N ALA A 116 -2.80 -8.19 -19.37
CA ALA A 116 -1.88 -7.11 -19.05
C ALA A 116 -2.40 -5.76 -19.54
N LEU A 117 -2.36 -4.73 -18.70
CA LEU A 117 -2.76 -3.37 -19.08
C LEU A 117 -1.64 -2.59 -19.81
N TRP A 118 -0.50 -3.22 -20.10
CA TRP A 118 0.63 -2.63 -20.82
C TRP A 118 1.03 -3.48 -22.04
N ASP A 119 1.87 -2.93 -22.89
CA ASP A 119 2.43 -3.61 -24.08
C ASP A 119 3.49 -4.65 -23.67
N THR A 120 3.06 -5.74 -23.02
CA THR A 120 3.96 -6.82 -22.64
C THR A 120 4.49 -7.56 -23.88
N LYS A 121 5.78 -7.93 -23.83
CA LYS A 121 6.44 -8.78 -24.83
C LYS A 121 6.48 -10.24 -24.38
N ALA A 122 6.14 -10.51 -23.13
CA ALA A 122 6.17 -11.86 -22.58
C ALA A 122 4.94 -12.71 -22.91
N GLY A 123 3.84 -12.10 -23.35
CA GLY A 123 2.60 -12.80 -23.68
C GLY A 123 1.73 -12.04 -24.68
N ASP A 124 0.60 -12.63 -25.06
CA ASP A 124 -0.33 -12.07 -26.05
C ASP A 124 -1.61 -11.50 -25.44
N LEU A 125 -1.94 -11.85 -24.19
CA LEU A 125 -3.06 -11.26 -23.48
C LEU A 125 -2.67 -9.88 -22.96
N SER A 126 -3.14 -8.84 -23.64
CA SER A 126 -2.90 -7.46 -23.22
C SER A 126 -3.88 -6.49 -23.85
N THR A 127 -4.07 -5.33 -23.23
CA THR A 127 -4.90 -4.26 -23.79
C THR A 127 -4.43 -3.78 -25.16
N VAL A 128 -3.18 -4.01 -25.50
CA VAL A 128 -2.62 -3.65 -26.82
C VAL A 128 -3.01 -4.67 -27.90
N LYS A 129 -2.99 -5.96 -27.55
CA LYS A 129 -3.08 -7.04 -28.54
C LYS A 129 -4.47 -7.68 -28.61
N SER A 130 -5.18 -7.77 -27.47
CA SER A 130 -6.40 -8.59 -27.38
C SER A 130 -7.68 -7.78 -27.11
N THR A 131 -7.59 -6.45 -26.91
CA THR A 131 -8.77 -5.61 -26.65
C THR A 131 -8.91 -4.46 -27.64
N PRO A 132 -10.14 -3.88 -27.82
CA PRO A 132 -10.34 -2.68 -28.62
C PRO A 132 -9.62 -1.43 -28.13
N ALA A 133 -9.15 -1.41 -26.88
CA ALA A 133 -8.32 -0.31 -26.36
C ALA A 133 -7.05 -0.13 -27.23
N GLY A 134 -6.45 -1.21 -27.75
CA GLY A 134 -5.37 -1.22 -28.72
C GLY A 134 -4.11 -0.43 -28.31
N ARG A 135 -3.93 -0.18 -27.00
CA ARG A 135 -2.84 0.68 -26.50
C ARG A 135 -2.42 0.31 -25.08
N ASP A 136 -1.20 0.73 -24.75
CA ASP A 136 -0.65 0.68 -23.39
C ASP A 136 -1.38 1.70 -22.50
N LEU A 137 -1.98 1.23 -21.40
CA LEU A 137 -2.71 2.07 -20.45
C LEU A 137 -1.85 2.45 -19.24
N ILE A 138 -0.75 1.71 -18.99
CA ILE A 138 0.15 1.95 -17.87
C ILE A 138 1.13 3.08 -18.14
N ALA A 139 1.72 3.15 -19.32
CA ALA A 139 2.70 4.19 -19.65
C ALA A 139 2.16 5.63 -19.45
N PRO A 140 0.97 6.02 -19.97
CA PRO A 140 0.43 7.35 -19.75
C PRO A 140 0.04 7.60 -18.28
N PHE A 141 -0.43 6.57 -17.55
CA PHE A 141 -0.71 6.67 -16.11
C PHE A 141 0.57 6.99 -15.32
N VAL A 142 1.62 6.22 -15.52
CA VAL A 142 2.92 6.44 -14.86
C VAL A 142 3.45 7.83 -15.09
N LYS A 143 3.37 8.33 -16.33
CA LYS A 143 3.79 9.70 -16.69
C LYS A 143 3.08 10.74 -15.82
N GLU A 144 1.77 10.65 -15.67
CA GLU A 144 1.00 11.63 -14.87
C GLU A 144 1.24 11.44 -13.35
N VAL A 145 1.36 10.20 -12.85
CA VAL A 145 1.70 9.92 -11.43
C VAL A 145 3.02 10.60 -11.06
N ARG A 146 4.05 10.43 -11.90
CA ARG A 146 5.37 11.05 -11.68
C ARG A 146 5.31 12.57 -11.76
N LYS A 147 4.59 13.12 -12.75
CA LYS A 147 4.38 14.57 -12.92
C LYS A 147 3.70 15.20 -11.69
N GLN A 148 2.75 14.52 -11.07
CA GLN A 148 2.06 14.98 -9.87
C GLN A 148 2.85 14.74 -8.57
N GLY A 149 4.01 14.09 -8.64
CA GLY A 149 4.87 13.80 -7.49
C GLY A 149 4.28 12.76 -6.53
N LEU A 150 3.42 11.87 -7.03
CA LEU A 150 2.90 10.73 -6.29
C LEU A 150 3.89 9.55 -6.37
N LYS A 151 3.88 8.71 -5.34
CA LYS A 151 4.55 7.42 -5.39
C LYS A 151 3.72 6.43 -6.21
N LEU A 152 4.41 5.65 -7.04
CA LEU A 152 3.81 4.70 -7.97
C LEU A 152 3.88 3.29 -7.40
N GLY A 153 2.73 2.63 -7.30
CA GLY A 153 2.61 1.21 -7.00
C GLY A 153 2.02 0.43 -8.17
N PHE A 154 2.48 -0.79 -8.34
CA PHE A 154 1.92 -1.76 -9.28
C PHE A 154 1.36 -2.95 -8.50
N TYR A 155 0.06 -3.21 -8.66
CA TYR A 155 -0.49 -4.52 -8.33
C TYR A 155 -0.10 -5.48 -9.46
N TYR A 156 0.41 -6.62 -9.08
CA TYR A 156 0.75 -7.69 -10.00
C TYR A 156 0.33 -9.03 -9.42
N SER A 157 -0.55 -9.74 -10.12
CA SER A 157 -0.91 -11.10 -9.76
C SER A 157 0.23 -12.07 -10.09
N LEU A 158 0.69 -12.83 -9.10
CA LEU A 158 1.59 -13.97 -9.32
C LEU A 158 0.86 -15.11 -10.01
N LEU A 159 -0.43 -15.29 -9.72
CA LEU A 159 -1.31 -16.21 -10.41
C LEU A 159 -1.59 -15.72 -11.84
N ASP A 160 -1.82 -16.67 -12.73
CA ASP A 160 -2.38 -16.43 -14.05
C ASP A 160 -3.20 -17.64 -14.46
N TRP A 161 -4.48 -17.61 -14.15
CA TRP A 161 -5.38 -18.73 -14.42
C TRP A 161 -5.67 -18.91 -15.93
N SER A 162 -5.31 -17.94 -16.78
CA SER A 162 -5.43 -18.04 -18.23
C SER A 162 -4.18 -18.62 -18.88
N HIS A 163 -3.01 -18.53 -18.22
CA HIS A 163 -1.76 -18.97 -18.81
C HIS A 163 -1.74 -20.49 -19.04
N PRO A 164 -1.41 -20.96 -20.25
CA PRO A 164 -1.46 -22.40 -20.56
C PRO A 164 -0.52 -23.25 -19.69
N ASP A 165 0.61 -22.70 -19.26
CA ASP A 165 1.57 -23.39 -18.41
C ASP A 165 1.34 -23.19 -16.90
N TYR A 166 0.23 -22.49 -16.50
CA TYR A 166 -0.18 -22.42 -15.10
C TYR A 166 -1.02 -23.66 -14.72
N PRO A 167 -0.83 -24.27 -13.54
CA PRO A 167 -1.49 -25.54 -13.20
C PRO A 167 -3.01 -25.44 -13.11
N ASN A 168 -3.53 -24.42 -12.43
CA ASN A 168 -4.96 -24.25 -12.19
C ASN A 168 -5.59 -23.36 -13.28
N LYS A 169 -6.79 -23.72 -13.75
CA LYS A 169 -7.61 -22.87 -14.63
C LYS A 169 -8.83 -22.36 -13.88
N THR A 170 -9.52 -23.27 -13.20
CA THR A 170 -10.63 -22.93 -12.29
C THR A 170 -10.49 -23.72 -11.00
N ARG A 171 -11.37 -23.47 -10.03
CA ARG A 171 -11.41 -24.21 -8.78
C ARG A 171 -11.56 -25.74 -8.97
N THR A 172 -12.15 -26.15 -10.08
CA THR A 172 -12.43 -27.58 -10.39
C THR A 172 -11.66 -28.11 -11.58
N GLU A 173 -11.06 -27.25 -12.41
CA GLU A 173 -10.29 -27.63 -13.59
C GLU A 173 -8.79 -27.36 -13.37
N VAL A 174 -8.00 -28.44 -13.33
CA VAL A 174 -6.55 -28.41 -13.18
C VAL A 174 -5.91 -28.93 -14.49
N ARG A 175 -5.04 -28.14 -15.11
CA ARG A 175 -4.35 -28.51 -16.35
C ARG A 175 -3.33 -29.63 -16.13
N TYR A 176 -2.63 -29.58 -14.98
CA TYR A 176 -1.69 -30.59 -14.56
C TYR A 176 -1.44 -30.52 -13.04
N LYS A 177 -1.02 -31.64 -12.44
CA LYS A 177 -0.70 -31.70 -11.01
C LYS A 177 0.78 -31.50 -10.72
N ASN A 178 1.64 -32.08 -11.59
CA ASN A 178 3.10 -31.97 -11.45
C ASN A 178 3.72 -32.03 -12.86
N ASP A 179 4.23 -30.89 -13.32
CA ASP A 179 4.94 -30.74 -14.58
C ASP A 179 6.00 -29.64 -14.41
N PRO A 180 7.23 -30.00 -13.98
CA PRO A 180 8.28 -29.03 -13.72
C PRO A 180 8.67 -28.19 -14.93
N ASP A 181 8.58 -28.76 -16.14
CA ASP A 181 8.95 -28.04 -17.36
C ASP A 181 7.93 -26.94 -17.70
N ARG A 182 6.64 -27.23 -17.57
CA ARG A 182 5.59 -26.22 -17.72
C ARG A 182 5.69 -25.15 -16.63
N TRP A 183 5.89 -25.59 -15.37
CA TRP A 183 6.06 -24.66 -14.27
C TRP A 183 7.25 -23.70 -14.49
N ALA A 184 8.39 -24.21 -14.94
CA ALA A 184 9.56 -23.39 -15.24
C ALA A 184 9.30 -22.37 -16.37
N LYS A 185 8.49 -22.73 -17.39
CA LYS A 185 8.05 -21.79 -18.42
C LYS A 185 7.18 -20.68 -17.85
N PHE A 186 6.24 -21.03 -16.96
CA PHE A 186 5.40 -20.04 -16.29
C PHE A 186 6.20 -19.09 -15.38
N VAL A 187 7.13 -19.62 -14.58
CA VAL A 187 8.02 -18.79 -13.74
C VAL A 187 8.83 -17.83 -14.64
N LYS A 188 9.39 -18.34 -15.74
CA LYS A 188 10.11 -17.49 -16.71
C LYS A 188 9.24 -16.38 -17.29
N PHE A 189 7.97 -16.68 -17.60
CA PHE A 189 6.99 -15.70 -18.06
C PHE A 189 6.76 -14.60 -16.99
N ASN A 190 6.51 -14.96 -15.73
CA ASN A 190 6.36 -14.01 -14.64
C ASN A 190 7.59 -13.11 -14.47
N PHE A 191 8.79 -13.69 -14.49
CA PHE A 191 10.05 -12.93 -14.43
C PHE A 191 10.22 -12.00 -15.63
N GLY A 192 9.78 -12.41 -16.80
CA GLY A 192 9.76 -11.58 -18.00
C GLY A 192 8.91 -10.33 -17.80
N GLN A 193 7.65 -10.49 -17.39
CA GLN A 193 6.72 -9.40 -17.15
C GLN A 193 7.21 -8.47 -16.03
N LEU A 194 7.66 -9.02 -14.90
CA LEU A 194 8.21 -8.23 -13.79
C LEU A 194 9.46 -7.45 -14.20
N SER A 195 10.32 -8.05 -15.04
CA SER A 195 11.49 -7.36 -15.58
C SER A 195 11.12 -6.18 -16.48
N GLU A 196 10.09 -6.33 -17.33
CA GLU A 196 9.54 -5.25 -18.16
C GLU A 196 9.05 -4.09 -17.30
N LEU A 197 8.13 -4.37 -16.35
CA LEU A 197 7.55 -3.37 -15.46
C LEU A 197 8.63 -2.63 -14.65
N ASN A 198 9.56 -3.38 -14.09
CA ASN A 198 10.57 -2.84 -13.19
C ASN A 198 11.63 -2.00 -13.92
N LYS A 199 12.11 -2.47 -15.09
CA LYS A 199 13.12 -1.73 -15.88
C LYS A 199 12.55 -0.47 -16.52
N THR A 200 11.30 -0.56 -17.02
CA THR A 200 10.68 0.55 -17.76
C THR A 200 10.24 1.67 -16.83
N TRP A 201 9.59 1.35 -15.71
CA TRP A 201 8.92 2.37 -14.90
C TRP A 201 9.46 2.53 -13.48
N LYS A 202 10.24 1.57 -12.98
CA LYS A 202 10.85 1.60 -11.63
C LYS A 202 9.81 2.03 -10.56
N PRO A 203 8.73 1.25 -10.36
CA PRO A 203 7.72 1.61 -9.38
C PRO A 203 8.33 1.72 -7.97
N ASP A 204 7.71 2.53 -7.11
CA ASP A 204 8.14 2.67 -5.72
C ASP A 204 7.65 1.49 -4.87
N LEU A 205 6.58 0.81 -5.32
CA LEU A 205 5.91 -0.25 -4.59
C LEU A 205 5.41 -1.34 -5.55
N TYR A 206 5.60 -2.63 -5.17
CA TYR A 206 4.85 -3.75 -5.73
C TYR A 206 3.84 -4.26 -4.72
N TRP A 207 2.61 -4.35 -5.17
CA TRP A 207 1.51 -4.98 -4.48
C TRP A 207 1.23 -6.33 -5.14
N PHE A 208 1.90 -7.38 -4.67
CA PHE A 208 1.69 -8.74 -5.17
C PHE A 208 0.40 -9.31 -4.64
N ASP A 209 -0.14 -10.26 -5.38
CA ASP A 209 -1.31 -11.03 -5.00
C ASP A 209 -1.23 -12.45 -5.57
N GLY A 210 -1.95 -13.39 -4.95
CA GLY A 210 -2.01 -14.74 -5.48
C GLY A 210 -0.85 -15.63 -5.06
N ASP A 211 -0.10 -15.31 -4.01
CA ASP A 211 1.05 -16.11 -3.57
C ASP A 211 0.67 -17.43 -2.87
N TRP A 212 -0.59 -17.60 -2.49
CA TRP A 212 -1.06 -18.75 -1.67
C TRP A 212 -1.14 -20.09 -2.40
N GLU A 213 -1.11 -20.13 -3.73
CA GLU A 213 -1.20 -21.39 -4.48
C GLU A 213 0.14 -22.15 -4.55
N GLN A 214 1.25 -21.50 -4.23
CA GLN A 214 2.58 -22.11 -4.31
C GLN A 214 3.47 -21.67 -3.14
N THR A 215 4.58 -22.41 -2.94
CA THR A 215 5.57 -22.07 -1.92
C THR A 215 6.50 -20.93 -2.37
N ALA A 216 7.23 -20.37 -1.42
CA ALA A 216 8.24 -19.34 -1.71
C ALA A 216 9.32 -19.82 -2.71
N GLU A 217 9.70 -21.09 -2.61
CA GLU A 217 10.69 -21.72 -3.49
C GLU A 217 10.12 -21.91 -4.89
N ALA A 218 8.86 -22.34 -5.00
CA ALA A 218 8.20 -22.54 -6.29
C ALA A 218 8.03 -21.20 -7.03
N TRP A 219 7.61 -20.16 -6.34
CA TRP A 219 7.54 -18.79 -6.90
C TRP A 219 8.90 -18.18 -7.19
N ASP A 220 9.99 -18.71 -6.63
CA ASP A 220 11.29 -18.05 -6.53
C ASP A 220 11.15 -16.63 -5.96
N SER A 221 10.44 -16.52 -4.83
CA SER A 221 10.16 -15.24 -4.17
C SER A 221 11.44 -14.44 -3.91
N LYS A 222 12.51 -15.11 -3.50
CA LYS A 222 13.82 -14.47 -3.31
C LYS A 222 14.40 -13.93 -4.62
N GLY A 223 14.28 -14.68 -5.71
CA GLY A 223 14.69 -14.25 -7.04
C GLY A 223 13.90 -13.05 -7.53
N ILE A 224 12.58 -13.02 -7.28
CA ILE A 224 11.73 -11.85 -7.58
C ILE A 224 12.23 -10.62 -6.82
N ILE A 225 12.43 -10.69 -5.52
CA ILE A 225 12.95 -9.56 -4.72
C ILE A 225 14.30 -9.08 -5.24
N ASN A 226 15.20 -10.01 -5.58
CA ASN A 226 16.51 -9.68 -6.14
C ASN A 226 16.37 -8.97 -7.50
N LEU A 227 15.50 -9.46 -8.38
CA LEU A 227 15.20 -8.80 -9.66
C LEU A 227 14.73 -7.36 -9.46
N LEU A 228 13.78 -7.15 -8.57
CA LEU A 228 13.21 -5.82 -8.32
C LEU A 228 14.26 -4.86 -7.75
N ARG A 229 14.99 -5.29 -6.72
CA ARG A 229 15.98 -4.46 -6.02
C ARG A 229 17.25 -4.22 -6.81
N SER A 230 17.58 -5.08 -7.76
CA SER A 230 18.73 -4.86 -8.67
C SER A 230 18.59 -3.59 -9.51
N THR A 231 17.35 -3.22 -9.86
CA THR A 231 17.04 -2.04 -10.70
C THR A 231 16.54 -0.86 -9.85
N ASN A 232 15.80 -1.12 -8.78
CA ASN A 232 15.29 -0.14 -7.85
C ASN A 232 15.55 -0.59 -6.39
N PRO A 233 16.70 -0.28 -5.79
CA PRO A 233 17.02 -0.70 -4.42
C PRO A 233 16.02 -0.22 -3.36
N ASN A 234 15.26 0.83 -3.66
CA ASN A 234 14.31 1.43 -2.72
C ASN A 234 12.87 0.92 -2.89
N VAL A 235 12.62 -0.04 -3.78
CA VAL A 235 11.27 -0.60 -3.97
C VAL A 235 10.82 -1.32 -2.70
N ILE A 236 9.56 -1.11 -2.33
CA ILE A 236 8.91 -1.84 -1.25
C ILE A 236 7.91 -2.85 -1.81
N VAL A 237 7.65 -3.89 -1.04
CA VAL A 237 6.81 -5.00 -1.46
C VAL A 237 5.87 -5.39 -0.31
N ASN A 238 4.60 -5.65 -0.62
CA ASN A 238 3.64 -6.11 0.39
C ASN A 238 3.94 -7.54 0.88
N SER A 239 3.20 -8.00 1.89
CA SER A 239 3.40 -9.33 2.51
C SER A 239 3.04 -10.52 1.61
N ARG A 240 2.31 -10.29 0.50
CA ARG A 240 1.80 -11.37 -0.39
C ARG A 240 2.88 -11.88 -1.35
N ILE A 241 3.99 -12.31 -0.80
CA ILE A 241 5.13 -12.93 -1.49
C ILE A 241 5.84 -13.96 -0.59
N GLN A 242 5.05 -14.78 0.08
CA GLN A 242 5.52 -15.91 0.88
C GLN A 242 6.68 -15.56 1.85
N GLY A 243 6.47 -14.52 2.68
CA GLY A 243 7.41 -14.15 3.74
C GLY A 243 8.54 -13.18 3.36
N TYR A 244 8.63 -12.75 2.10
CA TYR A 244 9.66 -11.81 1.63
C TYR A 244 9.20 -10.34 1.58
N GLY A 245 8.01 -10.05 2.12
CA GLY A 245 7.42 -8.71 2.10
C GLY A 245 7.99 -7.74 3.13
N ASP A 246 7.67 -6.48 2.94
CA ASP A 246 8.12 -5.38 3.78
C ASP A 246 7.04 -4.91 4.76
N TYR A 247 5.76 -5.07 4.42
CA TYR A 247 4.63 -4.57 5.19
C TYR A 247 3.40 -5.49 5.07
N ALA A 248 2.59 -5.53 6.13
CA ALA A 248 1.37 -6.35 6.16
C ALA A 248 0.20 -5.64 5.48
N THR A 249 -0.73 -6.45 4.92
CA THR A 249 -1.92 -5.97 4.21
C THR A 249 -3.20 -6.59 4.76
N PRO A 250 -3.67 -6.16 5.95
CA PRO A 250 -5.05 -6.47 6.35
C PRO A 250 -6.03 -5.97 5.29
N GLU A 251 -7.13 -6.70 5.11
CA GLU A 251 -8.07 -6.46 4.00
C GLU A 251 -9.49 -6.30 4.52
N GLN A 252 -10.23 -5.32 3.99
CA GLN A 252 -11.64 -4.98 4.21
C GLN A 252 -12.02 -4.63 5.66
N GLY A 253 -11.39 -5.22 6.66
CA GLY A 253 -11.67 -4.98 8.08
C GLY A 253 -10.55 -4.24 8.79
N VAL A 254 -10.89 -3.20 9.56
CA VAL A 254 -9.91 -2.54 10.44
C VAL A 254 -9.44 -3.54 11.49
N PRO A 255 -8.13 -3.72 11.71
CA PRO A 255 -7.64 -4.57 12.79
C PRO A 255 -8.19 -4.13 14.15
N VAL A 256 -8.67 -5.09 14.96
CA VAL A 256 -9.22 -4.80 16.30
C VAL A 256 -8.15 -4.28 17.25
N VAL A 257 -6.94 -4.77 17.08
CA VAL A 257 -5.74 -4.33 17.83
C VAL A 257 -4.68 -3.92 16.83
N ARG A 258 -3.77 -3.05 17.27
CA ARG A 258 -2.65 -2.64 16.43
C ARG A 258 -1.88 -3.85 15.91
N PRO A 259 -1.65 -3.99 14.60
CA PRO A 259 -0.82 -5.05 14.05
C PRO A 259 0.58 -5.08 14.66
N ALA A 260 1.13 -6.30 14.80
CA ALA A 260 2.51 -6.50 15.29
C ALA A 260 3.55 -5.98 14.29
N ASP A 261 3.21 -5.98 12.99
CA ASP A 261 4.06 -5.46 11.95
C ASP A 261 4.25 -3.94 12.11
N LYS A 262 5.50 -3.50 12.06
CA LYS A 262 5.85 -2.06 12.14
C LYS A 262 5.19 -1.24 11.04
N TYR A 263 5.08 -1.84 9.84
CA TYR A 263 4.50 -1.21 8.66
C TYR A 263 3.33 -2.05 8.16
N TRP A 264 2.20 -1.42 7.94
CA TRP A 264 1.00 -2.08 7.45
C TRP A 264 0.07 -1.10 6.72
N GLU A 265 -0.79 -1.64 5.90
CA GLU A 265 -1.73 -0.93 5.07
C GLU A 265 -3.04 -1.70 5.02
N LEU A 266 -4.13 -1.07 5.42
CA LEU A 266 -5.46 -1.61 5.20
C LEU A 266 -5.87 -1.34 3.75
N CYS A 267 -6.13 -2.37 2.95
CA CYS A 267 -6.79 -2.21 1.67
C CYS A 267 -8.30 -2.42 1.81
N MET A 268 -9.09 -1.51 1.23
CA MET A 268 -10.55 -1.49 1.41
C MET A 268 -11.25 -0.90 0.19
N THR A 269 -12.37 -1.48 -0.18
CA THR A 269 -13.27 -1.00 -1.23
C THR A 269 -14.20 0.11 -0.73
N MET A 270 -14.67 0.97 -1.64
CA MET A 270 -15.70 1.96 -1.33
C MET A 270 -17.09 1.37 -1.27
N ASN A 271 -17.34 0.29 -2.03
CA ASN A 271 -18.54 -0.54 -2.03
C ASN A 271 -18.19 -1.97 -1.58
N ASP A 272 -18.84 -3.02 -2.07
CA ASP A 272 -18.53 -4.40 -1.72
C ASP A 272 -17.59 -5.08 -2.73
N SER A 273 -17.24 -4.40 -3.83
CA SER A 273 -16.50 -4.94 -4.97
C SER A 273 -15.18 -4.20 -5.19
N TRP A 274 -14.13 -4.91 -5.63
CA TRP A 274 -12.86 -4.32 -6.04
C TRP A 274 -12.98 -3.66 -7.43
N GLY A 275 -13.24 -4.45 -8.45
CA GLY A 275 -13.52 -3.95 -9.79
C GLY A 275 -14.92 -3.33 -9.89
N TYR A 276 -15.14 -2.57 -10.98
CA TYR A 276 -16.47 -2.02 -11.25
C TYR A 276 -17.53 -3.11 -11.41
N GLN A 277 -18.59 -3.00 -10.64
CA GLN A 277 -19.81 -3.80 -10.79
C GLN A 277 -21.02 -2.88 -10.79
N HIS A 278 -21.79 -2.88 -11.89
CA HIS A 278 -22.96 -2.00 -12.04
C HIS A 278 -24.12 -2.37 -11.10
N ALA A 279 -24.20 -3.61 -10.64
CA ALA A 279 -25.19 -4.07 -9.67
C ALA A 279 -24.82 -3.73 -8.21
N ASP A 280 -23.56 -3.40 -7.93
CA ASP A 280 -23.09 -3.07 -6.58
C ASP A 280 -23.24 -1.57 -6.33
N THR A 281 -24.35 -1.21 -5.71
CA THR A 281 -24.67 0.17 -5.29
C THR A 281 -24.51 0.40 -3.79
N ASN A 282 -23.96 -0.56 -3.05
CA ASN A 282 -23.81 -0.51 -1.60
C ASN A 282 -22.56 0.28 -1.18
N TYR A 283 -22.53 1.57 -1.47
CA TYR A 283 -21.41 2.42 -1.13
C TYR A 283 -21.36 2.77 0.37
N LYS A 284 -20.19 2.61 0.96
CA LYS A 284 -19.86 3.14 2.29
C LYS A 284 -19.91 4.67 2.26
N THR A 285 -20.47 5.28 3.29
CA THR A 285 -20.50 6.74 3.35
C THR A 285 -19.10 7.35 3.51
N PRO A 286 -18.86 8.58 3.02
CA PRO A 286 -17.58 9.25 3.24
C PRO A 286 -17.20 9.32 4.73
N PHE A 287 -18.17 9.48 5.62
CA PHE A 287 -17.94 9.48 7.07
C PHE A 287 -17.41 8.14 7.57
N MET A 288 -17.98 7.01 7.13
CA MET A 288 -17.49 5.67 7.50
C MET A 288 -16.06 5.48 7.04
N LEU A 289 -15.75 5.85 5.80
CA LEU A 289 -14.42 5.69 5.22
C LEU A 289 -13.38 6.62 5.88
N LEU A 290 -13.74 7.87 6.18
CA LEU A 290 -12.88 8.80 6.94
C LEU A 290 -12.63 8.29 8.36
N ARG A 291 -13.64 7.72 9.03
CA ARG A 291 -13.46 7.10 10.35
C ARG A 291 -12.50 5.92 10.27
N THR A 292 -12.65 5.04 9.27
CA THR A 292 -11.70 3.95 9.01
C THR A 292 -10.29 4.47 8.78
N PHE A 293 -10.15 5.54 8.00
CA PHE A 293 -8.85 6.16 7.76
C PHE A 293 -8.21 6.66 9.06
N VAL A 294 -8.97 7.36 9.88
CA VAL A 294 -8.49 7.87 11.18
C VAL A 294 -8.13 6.72 12.13
N ASP A 295 -8.87 5.63 12.10
CA ASP A 295 -8.57 4.42 12.87
C ASP A 295 -7.21 3.82 12.46
N CYS A 296 -6.97 3.66 11.16
CA CYS A 296 -5.66 3.25 10.64
C CYS A 296 -4.54 4.19 11.11
N LEU A 297 -4.74 5.52 11.01
CA LEU A 297 -3.77 6.52 11.46
C LEU A 297 -3.44 6.35 12.94
N SER A 298 -4.46 6.12 13.78
CA SER A 298 -4.29 6.00 15.24
C SER A 298 -3.43 4.80 15.62
N MET A 299 -3.45 3.76 14.82
CA MET A 299 -2.63 2.56 14.98
C MET A 299 -1.31 2.61 14.21
N GLY A 300 -1.05 3.70 13.47
CA GLY A 300 0.19 3.91 12.73
C GLY A 300 0.26 3.26 11.35
N GLY A 301 -0.89 2.82 10.81
CA GLY A 301 -1.01 2.25 9.47
C GLY A 301 -1.39 3.25 8.40
N ASN A 302 -1.44 2.76 7.16
CA ASN A 302 -1.96 3.46 5.99
C ASN A 302 -3.34 2.91 5.61
N LEU A 303 -4.11 3.71 4.89
CA LEU A 303 -5.30 3.25 4.16
C LEU A 303 -4.99 3.28 2.66
N LEU A 304 -5.23 2.17 1.97
CA LEU A 304 -5.27 2.04 0.52
C LEU A 304 -6.74 1.88 0.11
N LEU A 305 -7.36 2.98 -0.32
CA LEU A 305 -8.78 3.05 -0.64
C LEU A 305 -8.99 2.77 -2.12
N ASP A 306 -9.84 1.81 -2.44
CA ASP A 306 -10.00 1.31 -3.80
C ASP A 306 -11.04 2.07 -4.62
N ILE A 307 -10.76 2.20 -5.91
CA ILE A 307 -11.68 2.61 -6.96
C ILE A 307 -11.70 1.57 -8.08
N GLY A 308 -12.89 1.33 -8.65
CA GLY A 308 -13.11 0.46 -9.81
C GLY A 308 -13.62 1.25 -11.01
N PRO A 309 -12.76 1.68 -11.94
CA PRO A 309 -13.21 2.33 -13.16
C PRO A 309 -13.99 1.38 -14.08
N LYS A 310 -14.90 1.93 -14.88
CA LYS A 310 -15.67 1.22 -15.91
C LYS A 310 -14.76 0.82 -17.07
N GLU A 311 -15.28 0.00 -17.98
CA GLU A 311 -14.59 -0.53 -19.15
C GLU A 311 -14.10 0.55 -20.12
N ASP A 312 -14.76 1.70 -20.13
CA ASP A 312 -14.37 2.86 -20.93
C ASP A 312 -13.32 3.77 -20.24
N GLY A 313 -13.04 3.52 -18.97
CA GLY A 313 -12.10 4.30 -18.15
C GLY A 313 -12.76 5.43 -17.36
N THR A 314 -14.08 5.55 -17.32
CA THR A 314 -14.76 6.51 -16.44
C THR A 314 -14.79 6.00 -14.99
N ILE A 315 -14.52 6.88 -14.04
CA ILE A 315 -14.65 6.57 -12.60
C ILE A 315 -16.11 6.79 -12.19
N PRO A 316 -16.77 5.86 -11.46
CA PRO A 316 -18.11 6.05 -10.95
C PRO A 316 -18.28 7.36 -10.15
N ALA A 317 -19.44 8.01 -10.33
CA ALA A 317 -19.71 9.33 -9.71
C ALA A 317 -19.66 9.27 -8.17
N GLU A 318 -20.08 8.17 -7.58
CA GLU A 318 -20.07 7.89 -6.15
C GLU A 318 -18.63 7.87 -5.62
N GLN A 319 -17.72 7.21 -6.33
CA GLN A 319 -16.30 7.13 -5.97
C GLN A 319 -15.62 8.50 -6.12
N ILE A 320 -15.96 9.26 -7.17
CA ILE A 320 -15.49 10.65 -7.33
C ILE A 320 -15.94 11.51 -6.15
N ALA A 321 -17.20 11.39 -5.72
CA ALA A 321 -17.72 12.14 -4.59
C ALA A 321 -16.98 11.82 -3.29
N VAL A 322 -16.71 10.55 -3.02
CA VAL A 322 -15.91 10.12 -1.86
C VAL A 322 -14.50 10.72 -1.91
N LEU A 323 -13.80 10.63 -3.05
CA LEU A 323 -12.44 11.18 -3.18
C LEU A 323 -12.40 12.71 -2.98
N LYS A 324 -13.40 13.44 -3.48
CA LYS A 324 -13.53 14.88 -3.25
C LYS A 324 -13.74 15.21 -1.78
N GLU A 325 -14.55 14.42 -1.07
CA GLU A 325 -14.77 14.62 0.36
C GLU A 325 -13.50 14.32 1.17
N PHE A 326 -12.77 13.25 0.82
CA PHE A 326 -11.44 13.00 1.37
C PHE A 326 -10.51 14.20 1.16
N GLY A 327 -10.51 14.77 -0.05
CA GLY A 327 -9.71 15.95 -0.37
C GLY A 327 -10.03 17.16 0.48
N ARG A 328 -11.32 17.44 0.66
CA ARG A 328 -11.79 18.52 1.54
C ARG A 328 -11.29 18.32 2.98
N TRP A 329 -11.42 17.10 3.50
CA TRP A 329 -11.08 16.76 4.87
C TRP A 329 -9.57 16.74 5.10
N THR A 330 -8.81 16.07 4.23
CA THR A 330 -7.35 15.94 4.35
C THR A 330 -6.64 17.28 4.23
N LYS A 331 -7.13 18.17 3.34
CA LYS A 331 -6.60 19.53 3.18
C LYS A 331 -6.74 20.34 4.48
N LYS A 332 -7.91 20.23 5.14
CA LYS A 332 -8.21 20.97 6.38
C LYS A 332 -7.40 20.44 7.56
N HIS A 333 -7.18 19.12 7.65
CA HIS A 333 -6.61 18.47 8.82
C HIS A 333 -5.19 17.92 8.59
N LYS A 334 -4.49 18.42 7.56
CA LYS A 334 -3.20 17.88 7.10
C LYS A 334 -2.15 17.70 8.20
N GLU A 335 -2.09 18.62 9.19
CA GLU A 335 -1.11 18.56 10.28
C GLU A 335 -1.34 17.39 11.25
N ALA A 336 -2.58 16.92 11.39
CA ALA A 336 -2.91 15.77 12.22
C ALA A 336 -2.77 14.44 11.49
N ILE A 337 -2.59 14.45 10.16
CA ILE A 337 -2.54 13.28 9.29
C ILE A 337 -1.11 12.93 8.92
N TYR A 338 -0.43 13.87 8.23
CA TYR A 338 0.89 13.63 7.65
C TYR A 338 1.99 13.90 8.68
N GLU A 339 3.11 13.17 8.52
CA GLU A 339 4.23 13.23 9.46
C GLU A 339 3.84 12.91 10.92
N THR A 340 2.83 12.04 11.05
CA THR A 340 2.37 11.55 12.34
C THR A 340 2.77 10.09 12.55
N ARG A 341 2.67 9.66 13.79
CA ARG A 341 2.82 8.28 14.22
C ARG A 341 1.60 7.85 15.04
N ALA A 342 1.50 6.56 15.36
CA ALA A 342 0.45 6.03 16.22
C ALA A 342 0.27 6.89 17.50
N GLY A 343 -0.97 7.02 17.91
CA GLY A 343 -1.34 7.78 19.09
C GLY A 343 -1.10 7.04 20.41
N ILE A 344 -1.80 7.50 21.43
CA ILE A 344 -1.79 6.90 22.76
C ILE A 344 -2.84 5.76 22.87
N PRO A 345 -2.71 4.82 23.80
CA PRO A 345 -3.69 3.77 24.02
C PRO A 345 -5.11 4.32 24.27
N CYS A 346 -6.11 3.57 23.80
CA CYS A 346 -7.51 4.00 23.85
C CYS A 346 -8.06 4.15 25.28
N GLU A 347 -7.43 3.56 26.27
CA GLU A 347 -7.77 3.70 27.68
C GLU A 347 -7.59 5.13 28.19
N HIS A 348 -6.72 5.92 27.54
CA HIS A 348 -6.48 7.32 27.91
C HIS A 348 -7.50 8.29 27.28
N PHE A 349 -8.11 7.91 26.16
CA PHE A 349 -9.01 8.79 25.42
C PHE A 349 -10.06 7.99 24.63
N GLN A 350 -11.32 8.35 24.78
CA GLN A 350 -12.44 7.74 24.03
C GLN A 350 -12.52 8.29 22.60
N GLY A 351 -11.66 7.83 21.74
CA GLY A 351 -11.57 8.26 20.35
C GLY A 351 -10.24 7.83 19.75
N TYR A 352 -9.91 8.42 18.62
CA TYR A 352 -8.67 8.12 17.91
C TYR A 352 -7.63 9.20 18.19
N THR A 353 -6.37 8.82 18.22
CA THR A 353 -5.28 9.76 18.48
C THR A 353 -4.11 9.52 17.56
N THR A 354 -3.38 10.58 17.22
CA THR A 354 -2.05 10.50 16.62
C THR A 354 -1.08 11.42 17.34
N LEU A 355 0.20 11.12 17.23
CA LEU A 355 1.28 11.99 17.68
C LEU A 355 2.01 12.54 16.45
N ASN A 356 2.44 13.79 16.49
CA ASN A 356 3.38 14.27 15.48
C ASN A 356 4.72 13.51 15.55
N LYS A 357 5.58 13.68 14.55
CA LYS A 357 6.88 12.97 14.47
C LYS A 357 7.75 13.21 15.73
N ALA A 358 7.78 14.43 16.25
CA ALA A 358 8.53 14.78 17.46
C ALA A 358 7.92 14.18 18.74
N GLY A 359 6.61 13.93 18.77
CA GLY A 359 5.90 13.37 19.92
C GLY A 359 5.52 14.41 20.97
N ASP A 360 5.55 15.68 20.62
CA ASP A 360 5.21 16.80 21.50
C ASP A 360 3.82 17.41 21.20
N ILE A 361 3.13 16.92 20.16
CA ILE A 361 1.75 17.27 19.83
C ILE A 361 0.92 16.00 19.76
N LEU A 362 -0.11 15.93 20.59
CA LEU A 362 -1.13 14.88 20.58
C LEU A 362 -2.37 15.40 19.87
N TYR A 363 -2.75 14.77 18.76
CA TYR A 363 -4.00 15.05 18.05
C TYR A 363 -5.11 14.12 18.54
N LEU A 364 -6.27 14.68 18.83
CA LEU A 364 -7.46 13.97 19.27
C LEU A 364 -8.51 14.05 18.17
N TYR A 365 -8.99 12.91 17.71
CA TYR A 365 -10.04 12.83 16.70
C TYR A 365 -11.36 12.47 17.36
N LEU A 366 -12.35 13.32 17.17
CA LEU A 366 -13.69 13.17 17.69
C LEU A 366 -14.61 12.73 16.55
N PRO A 367 -15.03 11.45 16.51
CA PRO A 367 -15.90 10.97 15.42
C PRO A 367 -17.32 11.56 15.51
N TYR A 368 -17.69 12.07 16.69
CA TYR A 368 -18.99 12.70 16.93
C TYR A 368 -18.83 14.02 17.66
N LYS A 369 -19.84 14.90 17.55
CA LYS A 369 -19.90 16.12 18.33
C LYS A 369 -20.01 15.73 19.81
N PRO A 370 -19.06 16.13 20.66
CA PRO A 370 -19.13 15.80 22.09
C PRO A 370 -20.24 16.56 22.79
N ASN A 371 -20.88 15.93 23.78
CA ASN A 371 -21.94 16.52 24.58
C ASN A 371 -21.44 17.27 25.83
N GLY A 372 -20.14 17.25 26.07
CA GLY A 372 -19.50 17.87 27.25
C GLY A 372 -18.00 18.05 27.04
N PRO A 373 -17.24 18.37 28.08
CA PRO A 373 -15.77 18.47 27.99
C PRO A 373 -15.15 17.19 27.50
N ILE A 374 -14.09 17.31 26.69
CA ILE A 374 -13.31 16.18 26.25
C ILE A 374 -12.32 15.79 27.34
N GLU A 375 -12.31 14.53 27.73
CA GLU A 375 -11.44 14.00 28.77
C GLU A 375 -10.26 13.23 28.21
N VAL A 376 -9.05 13.53 28.75
CA VAL A 376 -7.84 12.72 28.52
C VAL A 376 -7.29 12.30 29.86
N LYS A 377 -7.21 10.98 30.11
CA LYS A 377 -6.78 10.42 31.41
C LYS A 377 -5.27 10.18 31.42
N GLY A 378 -4.65 10.41 32.56
CA GLY A 378 -3.28 9.96 32.85
C GLY A 378 -2.19 10.69 32.09
N LEU A 379 -2.44 11.90 31.57
CA LEU A 379 -1.43 12.70 30.90
C LEU A 379 -0.51 13.37 31.92
N VAL A 380 0.75 12.87 32.03
CA VAL A 380 1.76 13.42 32.95
C VAL A 380 2.46 14.67 32.42
N ASN A 381 2.45 14.85 31.10
CA ASN A 381 3.12 15.95 30.44
C ASN A 381 2.45 17.28 30.74
N LYS A 382 3.27 18.34 30.86
CA LYS A 382 2.73 19.71 30.95
C LYS A 382 2.07 20.06 29.60
N VAL A 383 0.78 20.39 29.65
CA VAL A 383 0.05 20.95 28.51
C VAL A 383 0.29 22.44 28.45
N ASN A 384 0.75 22.97 27.33
CA ASN A 384 1.00 24.38 27.12
C ASN A 384 -0.17 25.07 26.43
N ARG A 385 -0.85 24.36 25.52
CA ARG A 385 -1.99 24.88 24.77
C ARG A 385 -2.83 23.74 24.20
N VAL A 386 -4.11 24.04 23.98
CA VAL A 386 -5.05 23.20 23.23
C VAL A 386 -5.71 24.05 22.17
N TRP A 387 -5.81 23.54 20.93
CA TRP A 387 -6.42 24.27 19.82
C TRP A 387 -7.21 23.33 18.89
N VAL A 388 -8.12 23.89 18.12
CA VAL A 388 -8.88 23.17 17.11
C VAL A 388 -8.09 23.13 15.81
N VAL A 389 -7.78 21.93 15.31
CA VAL A 389 -7.10 21.72 14.02
C VAL A 389 -7.94 22.28 12.88
N GLY A 390 -7.33 23.04 11.99
CA GLY A 390 -7.94 23.60 10.78
C GLY A 390 -8.52 25.03 10.92
N ASN A 391 -8.76 25.53 12.13
CA ASN A 391 -9.13 26.93 12.36
C ASN A 391 -8.29 27.64 13.43
N GLY A 392 -7.51 26.90 14.22
CA GLY A 392 -6.59 27.43 15.22
C GLY A 392 -7.26 27.99 16.49
N ALA A 393 -8.58 27.84 16.66
CA ALA A 393 -9.27 28.33 17.85
C ALA A 393 -8.72 27.69 19.12
N MET A 394 -8.31 28.53 20.08
CA MET A 394 -7.78 28.09 21.36
C MET A 394 -8.89 27.59 22.26
N LEU A 395 -8.68 26.45 22.92
CA LEU A 395 -9.63 25.85 23.85
C LEU A 395 -9.09 25.93 25.28
N PRO A 396 -9.90 26.37 26.26
CA PRO A 396 -9.55 26.31 27.69
C PRO A 396 -9.55 24.85 28.16
N TYR A 397 -8.66 24.54 29.10
CA TYR A 397 -8.54 23.22 29.70
C TYR A 397 -8.19 23.30 31.17
N LYS A 398 -8.49 22.26 31.95
CA LYS A 398 -8.13 22.09 33.35
C LYS A 398 -7.76 20.64 33.63
N VAL A 399 -6.91 20.43 34.63
CA VAL A 399 -6.59 19.10 35.16
C VAL A 399 -7.29 18.97 36.53
N TYR A 400 -8.08 17.91 36.67
CA TYR A 400 -8.78 17.57 37.91
C TYR A 400 -8.24 16.26 38.49
N ASN A 401 -8.55 16.03 39.77
CA ASN A 401 -8.23 14.79 40.49
C ASN A 401 -6.73 14.48 40.61
N LYS A 402 -5.88 15.50 40.47
CA LYS A 402 -4.44 15.39 40.74
C LYS A 402 -4.18 15.72 42.20
N ASN A 403 -3.78 14.72 42.98
CA ASN A 403 -3.41 14.88 44.38
C ASN A 403 -1.89 14.94 44.53
N TYR A 404 -1.38 15.78 45.44
CA TYR A 404 0.06 15.96 45.65
C TYR A 404 0.78 14.72 46.20
N TRP A 405 0.02 13.81 46.86
CA TRP A 405 0.55 12.55 47.41
C TRP A 405 0.39 11.37 46.48
N SER A 406 -0.27 11.54 45.36
CA SER A 406 -0.54 10.46 44.39
C SER A 406 0.29 10.61 43.15
N GLU A 407 0.85 9.49 42.66
CA GLU A 407 1.51 9.42 41.38
C GLU A 407 0.53 9.45 40.19
N VAL A 408 -0.77 9.32 40.47
CA VAL A 408 -1.82 9.43 39.44
C VAL A 408 -1.89 10.87 38.94
N PRO A 409 -1.65 11.09 37.61
CA PRO A 409 -1.46 12.45 37.08
C PRO A 409 -2.76 13.27 37.01
N GLY A 410 -3.92 12.68 37.27
CA GLY A 410 -5.23 13.31 37.11
C GLY A 410 -5.75 13.24 35.67
N ASN A 411 -6.89 13.87 35.42
CA ASN A 411 -7.58 13.90 34.15
C ASN A 411 -7.58 15.30 33.55
N LEU A 412 -7.13 15.42 32.31
CA LEU A 412 -7.23 16.67 31.53
C LEU A 412 -8.63 16.80 30.94
N TYR A 413 -9.32 17.89 31.25
CA TYR A 413 -10.61 18.26 30.66
C TYR A 413 -10.43 19.45 29.73
N ILE A 414 -10.85 19.30 28.46
CA ILE A 414 -10.83 20.34 27.45
C ILE A 414 -12.25 20.84 27.27
N CYS A 415 -12.46 22.13 27.56
CA CYS A 415 -13.76 22.75 27.45
C CYS A 415 -14.03 23.16 26.00
N LEU A 416 -15.13 22.70 25.44
CA LEU A 416 -15.59 23.16 24.12
C LEU A 416 -16.33 24.49 24.29
N LEU A 417 -15.98 25.46 23.46
CA LEU A 417 -16.77 26.67 23.33
C LEU A 417 -17.98 26.33 22.45
N TYR A 418 -19.08 25.95 23.07
CA TYR A 418 -20.37 25.95 22.41
C TYR A 418 -20.81 27.41 22.27
N THR A 419 -20.75 27.95 21.05
CA THR A 419 -21.65 29.06 20.71
C THR A 419 -23.03 28.44 20.63
N SER A 420 -23.70 28.34 21.77
CA SER A 420 -25.14 28.18 21.78
C SER A 420 -25.68 29.45 21.10
N PRO A 421 -26.50 29.36 20.04
CA PRO A 421 -27.29 30.53 19.69
C PRO A 421 -28.07 30.88 20.93
N SER A 422 -27.92 32.12 21.40
CA SER A 422 -28.74 32.64 22.48
C SER A 422 -30.20 32.45 22.06
N PRO A 423 -31.10 32.00 22.96
CA PRO A 423 -32.51 31.95 22.64
C PRO A 423 -33.11 33.33 22.37
N ARG A 424 -32.26 34.37 22.25
CA ARG A 424 -32.63 35.76 22.00
C ARG A 424 -32.10 36.36 20.72
N ASP A 425 -31.40 35.55 19.88
CA ASP A 425 -30.94 35.99 18.53
C ASP A 425 -31.78 35.39 17.44
#